data_f434cd97cf959ebeac4e9c8a520e020c
#
_entry.id   f434cd97cf959ebeac4e9c8a520e020c
#
_cell.length_a   1.000
_cell.length_b   1.000
_cell.length_c   1.000
_cell.angle_alpha   90.00
_cell.angle_beta   90.00
_cell.angle_gamma   90.00
#
_symmetry.space_group_name_H-M   'P 1'
#
loop_
_entity.id
_entity.type
_entity.pdbx_description
1 polymer ?
#
loop_
_entity_poly.entity_id
_entity_poly.type
_entity_poly.pdbx_seq_one_letter_code
_entity_poly.pdbx_strand_id
1 'polypeptide(L)'
;VKRGLPALVVALATVAVLVAAGATGARAGGVPLPEPAKGAGSACVADTAFMRRYHMQMLVHQRRDTVHEGIRTKQFSLKGCIDCHQVKGEDGAPVKVSDGRHFCRSCHDYAAVSIDCFECHASVPEEADQSAAAPDAENEAVAALGAYVHERKTGEGAVK
;
A
#
# COMPACT_ATOMS: atom_id res chain seq x y z
N VAL A 1 -10.22 74.89 7.32
CA VAL A 1 -9.96 73.58 7.94
C VAL A 1 -11.07 72.61 7.59
N LYS A 2 -11.35 72.27 6.29
CA LYS A 2 -12.39 71.29 5.90
C LYS A 2 -11.94 70.27 4.80
N ARG A 3 -10.61 70.19 4.50
CA ARG A 3 -10.11 69.33 3.42
C ARG A 3 -9.64 67.95 3.82
N GLY A 4 -9.57 67.60 5.11
CA GLY A 4 -9.08 66.29 5.58
C GLY A 4 -10.13 65.19 5.71
N LEU A 5 -11.39 65.56 5.86
CA LEU A 5 -12.49 64.60 6.10
C LEU A 5 -12.75 63.65 4.92
N PRO A 6 -12.80 64.14 3.64
CA PRO A 6 -13.02 63.20 2.52
C PRO A 6 -11.83 62.24 2.30
N ALA A 7 -10.60 62.69 2.54
CA ALA A 7 -9.41 61.81 2.43
C ALA A 7 -9.41 60.71 3.48
N LEU A 8 -9.81 61.00 4.72
CA LEU A 8 -9.93 60.01 5.79
C LEU A 8 -11.02 58.97 5.47
N VAL A 9 -12.14 59.40 4.97
CA VAL A 9 -13.26 58.50 4.61
C VAL A 9 -12.86 57.55 3.45
N VAL A 10 -12.15 58.08 2.45
CA VAL A 10 -11.64 57.24 1.35
C VAL A 10 -10.60 56.23 1.86
N ALA A 11 -9.69 56.63 2.73
CA ALA A 11 -8.69 55.75 3.31
C ALA A 11 -9.34 54.64 4.13
N LEU A 12 -10.33 54.95 4.94
CA LEU A 12 -11.08 53.94 5.73
C LEU A 12 -11.88 53.00 4.84
N ALA A 13 -12.50 53.50 3.78
CA ALA A 13 -13.24 52.66 2.83
C ALA A 13 -12.30 51.71 2.07
N THR A 14 -11.12 52.16 1.65
CA THR A 14 -10.14 51.29 0.98
C THR A 14 -9.58 50.21 1.92
N VAL A 15 -9.31 50.52 3.17
CA VAL A 15 -8.92 49.52 4.19
C VAL A 15 -10.02 48.51 4.43
N ALA A 16 -11.28 48.94 4.54
CA ALA A 16 -12.42 48.04 4.73
C ALA A 16 -12.59 47.08 3.53
N VAL A 17 -12.41 47.55 2.29
CA VAL A 17 -12.48 46.73 1.08
C VAL A 17 -11.32 45.71 1.05
N LEU A 18 -10.11 46.12 1.43
CA LEU A 18 -8.96 45.22 1.47
C LEU A 18 -9.12 44.14 2.54
N VAL A 19 -9.67 44.47 3.71
CA VAL A 19 -9.96 43.52 4.77
C VAL A 19 -11.07 42.54 4.35
N ALA A 20 -12.10 43.05 3.68
CA ALA A 20 -13.19 42.18 3.19
C ALA A 20 -12.72 41.24 2.05
N ALA A 21 -11.82 41.69 1.17
CA ALA A 21 -11.23 40.87 0.11
C ALA A 21 -10.27 39.80 0.69
N GLY A 22 -9.56 40.11 1.78
CA GLY A 22 -8.71 39.13 2.49
C GLY A 22 -9.48 38.07 3.29
N ALA A 23 -10.75 38.29 3.58
CA ALA A 23 -11.60 37.37 4.35
C ALA A 23 -12.22 36.23 3.49
N THR A 24 -11.95 36.17 2.19
CA THR A 24 -12.19 34.95 1.40
C THR A 24 -11.13 33.93 1.77
N GLY A 25 -11.24 33.40 2.99
CA GLY A 25 -10.39 32.32 3.47
C GLY A 25 -10.42 31.20 2.43
N ALA A 26 -9.25 30.86 1.90
CA ALA A 26 -9.09 29.65 1.13
C ALA A 26 -9.67 28.53 1.99
N ARG A 27 -10.87 28.08 1.67
CA ARG A 27 -11.39 26.81 2.20
C ARG A 27 -10.42 25.78 1.67
N ALA A 28 -9.51 25.32 2.50
CA ALA A 28 -8.81 24.08 2.24
C ALA A 28 -9.91 23.02 2.09
N GLY A 29 -10.30 22.74 0.86
CA GLY A 29 -11.11 21.58 0.56
C GLY A 29 -10.41 20.40 1.18
N GLY A 30 -11.04 19.74 2.16
CA GLY A 30 -10.42 18.59 2.82
C GLY A 30 -9.96 17.61 1.75
N VAL A 31 -8.76 17.04 1.89
CA VAL A 31 -8.28 15.99 1.00
C VAL A 31 -9.31 14.85 1.08
N PRO A 32 -9.83 14.35 -0.07
CA PRO A 32 -10.79 13.27 -0.06
C PRO A 32 -10.23 12.08 0.72
N LEU A 33 -11.04 11.52 1.61
CA LEU A 33 -10.65 10.30 2.33
C LEU A 33 -10.53 9.12 1.35
N PRO A 34 -9.60 8.21 1.58
CA PRO A 34 -9.45 7.05 0.73
C PRO A 34 -10.66 6.11 0.85
N GLU A 35 -11.10 5.59 -0.29
CA GLU A 35 -12.17 4.60 -0.39
C GLU A 35 -11.58 3.26 -0.85
N PRO A 36 -11.06 2.44 0.05
CA PRO A 36 -10.48 1.15 -0.31
C PRO A 36 -11.54 0.21 -0.86
N ALA A 37 -11.20 -0.56 -1.87
CA ALA A 37 -12.07 -1.57 -2.45
C ALA A 37 -12.54 -2.58 -1.39
N LYS A 38 -13.77 -3.08 -1.54
CA LYS A 38 -14.27 -4.16 -0.67
C LYS A 38 -13.51 -5.46 -0.93
N GLY A 39 -13.21 -6.19 0.13
CA GLY A 39 -12.70 -7.55 0.01
C GLY A 39 -13.74 -8.51 -0.59
N ALA A 40 -13.29 -9.65 -1.06
CA ALA A 40 -14.12 -10.67 -1.69
C ALA A 40 -15.05 -11.40 -0.70
N GLY A 41 -14.76 -11.33 0.60
CA GLY A 41 -15.54 -12.00 1.65
C GLY A 41 -16.76 -11.19 2.10
N SER A 42 -17.66 -11.85 2.84
CA SER A 42 -18.84 -11.20 3.44
C SER A 42 -18.52 -10.33 4.66
N ALA A 43 -17.37 -10.58 5.31
CA ALA A 43 -16.89 -9.85 6.48
C ALA A 43 -15.37 -9.78 6.48
N CYS A 44 -14.81 -8.75 7.11
CA CYS A 44 -13.39 -8.66 7.38
C CYS A 44 -12.99 -9.67 8.48
N VAL A 45 -11.70 -10.01 8.55
CA VAL A 45 -11.14 -10.91 9.58
C VAL A 45 -11.34 -10.41 11.01
N ALA A 46 -11.52 -9.12 11.18
CA ALA A 46 -11.91 -8.44 12.42
C ALA A 46 -12.67 -7.16 12.10
N ASP A 47 -13.14 -6.44 13.11
CA ASP A 47 -13.82 -5.17 12.94
C ASP A 47 -13.02 -4.19 12.07
N THR A 48 -13.71 -3.52 11.15
CA THR A 48 -13.06 -2.65 10.16
C THR A 48 -12.32 -1.47 10.79
N ALA A 49 -12.86 -0.86 11.86
CA ALA A 49 -12.20 0.25 12.53
C ALA A 49 -10.96 -0.24 13.30
N PHE A 50 -11.05 -1.43 13.91
CA PHE A 50 -9.93 -2.11 14.52
C PHE A 50 -8.83 -2.39 13.48
N MET A 51 -9.16 -2.99 12.33
CA MET A 51 -8.20 -3.31 11.28
C MET A 51 -7.53 -2.07 10.71
N ARG A 52 -8.26 -1.00 10.46
CA ARG A 52 -7.68 0.27 9.99
C ARG A 52 -6.62 0.83 10.95
N ARG A 53 -6.80 0.64 12.25
CA ARG A 53 -5.88 1.16 13.27
C ARG A 53 -4.74 0.22 13.62
N TYR A 54 -4.99 -1.09 13.64
CA TYR A 54 -4.11 -2.06 14.27
C TYR A 54 -3.59 -3.16 13.34
N HIS A 55 -3.96 -3.16 12.05
CA HIS A 55 -3.50 -4.23 11.13
C HIS A 55 -1.97 -4.36 11.12
N MET A 56 -1.23 -3.28 11.28
CA MET A 56 0.24 -3.34 11.29
C MET A 56 0.75 -4.14 12.48
N GLN A 57 0.18 -3.95 13.68
CA GLN A 57 0.54 -4.75 14.85
C GLN A 57 0.22 -6.23 14.65
N MET A 58 -0.92 -6.55 14.01
CA MET A 58 -1.29 -7.93 13.71
C MET A 58 -0.32 -8.56 12.71
N LEU A 59 0.07 -7.83 11.67
CA LEU A 59 1.05 -8.31 10.68
C LEU A 59 2.45 -8.49 11.28
N VAL A 60 2.91 -7.58 12.13
CA VAL A 60 4.21 -7.69 12.82
C VAL A 60 4.21 -8.88 13.77
N HIS A 61 3.14 -9.10 14.52
CA HIS A 61 3.00 -10.26 15.41
C HIS A 61 3.05 -11.56 14.59
N GLN A 62 2.27 -11.66 13.53
CA GLN A 62 2.24 -12.81 12.65
C GLN A 62 3.61 -13.09 12.01
N ARG A 63 4.33 -12.04 11.56
CA ARG A 63 5.68 -12.15 11.02
C ARG A 63 6.65 -12.71 12.04
N ARG A 64 6.62 -12.21 13.28
CA ARG A 64 7.46 -12.69 14.38
C ARG A 64 7.23 -14.18 14.65
N ASP A 65 6.00 -14.58 14.81
CA ASP A 65 5.63 -15.97 15.09
C ASP A 65 6.06 -16.89 13.94
N THR A 66 5.88 -16.44 12.70
CA THR A 66 6.28 -17.22 11.52
C THR A 66 7.82 -17.33 11.40
N VAL A 67 8.55 -16.24 11.59
CA VAL A 67 10.01 -16.22 11.37
C VAL A 67 10.75 -16.92 12.51
N HIS A 68 10.36 -16.70 13.76
CA HIS A 68 11.08 -17.21 14.91
C HIS A 68 10.59 -18.58 15.41
N GLU A 69 9.29 -18.84 15.23
CA GLU A 69 8.62 -20.00 15.82
C GLU A 69 8.10 -20.99 14.76
N GLY A 70 8.16 -20.61 13.49
CA GLY A 70 7.62 -21.42 12.40
C GLY A 70 6.09 -21.50 12.38
N ILE A 71 5.39 -20.71 13.22
CA ILE A 71 3.95 -20.71 13.34
C ILE A 71 3.31 -20.00 12.15
N ARG A 72 2.51 -20.71 11.37
CA ARG A 72 1.83 -20.21 10.17
C ARG A 72 0.32 -20.27 10.36
N THR A 73 -0.25 -19.31 11.08
CA THR A 73 -1.69 -19.20 11.24
C THR A 73 -2.32 -18.57 10.00
N LYS A 74 -3.58 -18.93 9.71
CA LYS A 74 -4.33 -18.33 8.59
C LYS A 74 -4.86 -16.94 8.94
N GLN A 75 -5.18 -16.70 10.20
CA GLN A 75 -5.69 -15.43 10.69
C GLN A 75 -4.58 -14.38 10.62
N PHE A 76 -4.88 -13.20 10.09
CA PHE A 76 -3.96 -12.08 9.86
C PHE A 76 -2.75 -12.41 8.97
N SER A 77 -2.81 -13.47 8.15
CA SER A 77 -1.75 -13.75 7.20
C SER A 77 -1.77 -12.73 6.05
N LEU A 78 -0.59 -12.25 5.63
CA LEU A 78 -0.47 -11.34 4.49
C LEU A 78 -1.07 -11.95 3.22
N LYS A 79 -0.82 -13.25 2.96
CA LYS A 79 -1.42 -13.97 1.84
C LYS A 79 -2.96 -13.91 1.88
N GLY A 80 -3.57 -14.19 3.02
CA GLY A 80 -5.03 -14.14 3.16
C GLY A 80 -5.60 -12.73 2.96
N CYS A 81 -4.87 -11.69 3.38
CA CYS A 81 -5.25 -10.30 3.12
C CYS A 81 -5.25 -10.02 1.61
N ILE A 82 -4.19 -10.43 0.89
CA ILE A 82 -4.06 -10.22 -0.56
C ILE A 82 -5.13 -11.01 -1.32
N ASP A 83 -5.34 -12.28 -0.99
CA ASP A 83 -6.34 -13.14 -1.65
C ASP A 83 -7.75 -12.54 -1.54
N CYS A 84 -8.09 -11.95 -0.38
CA CYS A 84 -9.40 -11.35 -0.14
C CYS A 84 -9.53 -9.92 -0.69
N HIS A 85 -8.47 -9.12 -0.58
CA HIS A 85 -8.49 -7.69 -0.90
C HIS A 85 -7.85 -7.35 -2.26
N GLN A 86 -7.67 -8.32 -3.15
CA GLN A 86 -7.19 -8.05 -4.49
C GLN A 86 -8.12 -7.07 -5.23
N VAL A 87 -7.55 -6.09 -5.91
CA VAL A 87 -8.23 -5.24 -6.87
C VAL A 87 -7.96 -5.79 -8.26
N LYS A 88 -8.98 -5.87 -9.10
CA LYS A 88 -8.84 -6.30 -10.50
C LYS A 88 -8.75 -5.09 -11.41
N GLY A 89 -7.83 -5.14 -12.37
CA GLY A 89 -7.72 -4.19 -13.45
C GLY A 89 -8.85 -4.36 -14.48
N GLU A 90 -8.84 -3.54 -15.50
CA GLU A 90 -9.82 -3.60 -16.61
C GLU A 90 -9.72 -4.90 -17.41
N ASP A 91 -8.53 -5.48 -17.44
CA ASP A 91 -8.22 -6.77 -18.05
C ASP A 91 -8.62 -7.97 -17.19
N GLY A 92 -9.16 -7.71 -15.98
CA GLY A 92 -9.52 -8.73 -15.00
C GLY A 92 -8.34 -9.29 -14.21
N ALA A 93 -7.10 -8.91 -14.52
CA ALA A 93 -5.92 -9.33 -13.77
C ALA A 93 -5.80 -8.58 -12.43
N PRO A 94 -5.22 -9.21 -11.40
CA PRO A 94 -4.94 -8.54 -10.14
C PRO A 94 -3.96 -7.38 -10.31
N VAL A 95 -4.27 -6.25 -9.67
CA VAL A 95 -3.44 -5.05 -9.67
C VAL A 95 -2.26 -5.24 -8.73
N LYS A 96 -1.03 -5.06 -9.24
CA LYS A 96 0.21 -5.13 -8.45
C LYS A 96 0.41 -3.89 -7.58
N VAL A 97 1.21 -3.99 -6.52
CA VAL A 97 1.52 -2.87 -5.61
C VAL A 97 2.22 -1.69 -6.29
N SER A 98 2.82 -1.88 -7.45
CA SER A 98 3.37 -0.78 -8.26
C SER A 98 2.29 0.17 -8.81
N ASP A 99 1.04 -0.26 -8.86
CA ASP A 99 -0.10 0.53 -9.31
C ASP A 99 -0.82 1.16 -8.10
N GLY A 100 -1.11 2.47 -8.16
CA GLY A 100 -1.80 3.21 -7.09
C GLY A 100 -3.21 2.70 -6.76
N ARG A 101 -3.82 1.91 -7.66
CA ARG A 101 -5.13 1.28 -7.42
C ARG A 101 -5.06 0.07 -6.50
N HIS A 102 -3.85 -0.43 -6.18
CA HIS A 102 -3.69 -1.56 -5.26
C HIS A 102 -4.34 -1.26 -3.90
N PHE A 103 -5.05 -2.26 -3.33
CA PHE A 103 -5.83 -2.08 -2.10
C PHE A 103 -5.04 -1.40 -0.96
N CYS A 104 -3.84 -1.86 -0.68
CA CYS A 104 -3.02 -1.29 0.40
C CYS A 104 -2.63 0.17 0.11
N ARG A 105 -2.32 0.49 -1.14
CA ARG A 105 -1.89 1.82 -1.55
C ARG A 105 -2.97 2.89 -1.38
N SER A 106 -4.23 2.53 -1.51
CA SER A 106 -5.33 3.48 -1.35
C SER A 106 -5.27 4.27 -0.03
N CYS A 107 -4.87 3.63 1.07
CA CYS A 107 -4.69 4.29 2.36
C CYS A 107 -3.23 4.69 2.64
N HIS A 108 -2.26 3.87 2.23
CA HIS A 108 -0.85 4.14 2.52
C HIS A 108 -0.31 5.33 1.74
N ASP A 109 -0.69 5.51 0.47
CA ASP A 109 -0.33 6.70 -0.31
C ASP A 109 -0.96 7.97 0.29
N TYR A 110 -2.23 7.88 0.71
CA TYR A 110 -2.92 8.97 1.40
C TYR A 110 -2.20 9.39 2.69
N ALA A 111 -1.71 8.43 3.45
CA ALA A 111 -1.01 8.67 4.71
C ALA A 111 0.49 8.96 4.53
N ALA A 112 1.01 8.95 3.29
CA ALA A 112 2.43 9.06 2.96
C ALA A 112 3.30 8.00 3.68
N VAL A 113 2.80 6.77 3.82
CA VAL A 113 3.48 5.66 4.48
C VAL A 113 3.96 4.66 3.44
N SER A 114 5.26 4.37 3.42
CA SER A 114 5.85 3.35 2.56
C SER A 114 5.46 1.94 3.01
N ILE A 115 5.26 1.05 2.04
CA ILE A 115 5.00 -0.37 2.25
C ILE A 115 6.22 -1.15 1.77
N ASP A 116 6.97 -1.75 2.70
CA ASP A 116 8.16 -2.55 2.44
C ASP A 116 7.89 -4.05 2.30
N CYS A 117 6.71 -4.51 2.71
CA CYS A 117 6.33 -5.93 2.70
C CYS A 117 6.52 -6.59 1.33
N PHE A 118 6.24 -5.86 0.27
CA PHE A 118 6.26 -6.35 -1.11
C PHE A 118 7.64 -6.29 -1.79
N GLU A 119 8.68 -5.96 -1.05
CA GLU A 119 10.07 -6.18 -1.49
C GLU A 119 10.43 -7.67 -1.43
N CYS A 120 9.72 -8.44 -0.59
CA CYS A 120 9.94 -9.88 -0.40
C CYS A 120 8.69 -10.73 -0.63
N HIS A 121 7.50 -10.15 -0.54
CA HIS A 121 6.23 -10.85 -0.69
C HIS A 121 5.53 -10.50 -1.99
N ALA A 122 4.87 -11.48 -2.62
CA ALA A 122 3.97 -11.22 -3.74
C ALA A 122 2.87 -10.23 -3.33
N SER A 123 2.55 -9.30 -4.21
CA SER A 123 1.52 -8.28 -3.99
C SER A 123 0.17 -8.64 -4.63
N VAL A 124 0.11 -9.81 -5.27
CA VAL A 124 -1.08 -10.37 -5.91
C VAL A 124 -1.26 -11.81 -5.42
N PRO A 125 -2.45 -12.41 -5.58
CA PRO A 125 -2.65 -13.81 -5.26
C PRO A 125 -1.65 -14.72 -5.98
N GLU A 126 -1.21 -15.77 -5.31
CA GLU A 126 -0.20 -16.72 -5.80
C GLU A 126 -0.56 -17.33 -7.16
N GLU A 127 -1.83 -17.70 -7.37
CA GLU A 127 -2.31 -18.26 -8.64
C GLU A 127 -2.18 -17.27 -9.80
N ALA A 128 -2.37 -15.98 -9.53
CA ALA A 128 -2.23 -14.93 -10.54
C ALA A 128 -0.77 -14.59 -10.83
N ASP A 129 0.11 -14.70 -9.84
CA ASP A 129 1.54 -14.47 -10.00
C ASP A 129 2.19 -15.59 -10.83
N GLN A 130 1.80 -16.84 -10.58
CA GLN A 130 2.25 -18.00 -11.37
C GLN A 130 1.77 -17.94 -12.83
N SER A 131 0.60 -17.38 -13.12
CA SER A 131 0.12 -17.20 -14.48
C SER A 131 0.85 -16.11 -15.27
N ALA A 132 1.47 -15.18 -14.55
CA ALA A 132 2.26 -14.09 -15.12
C ALA A 132 3.76 -14.44 -15.26
N ALA A 133 4.24 -15.44 -14.52
CA ALA A 133 5.59 -15.98 -14.69
C ALA A 133 5.60 -16.85 -15.97
N ALA A 134 6.48 -16.50 -16.91
CA ALA A 134 6.70 -17.38 -18.07
C ALA A 134 7.15 -18.75 -17.53
N PRO A 135 6.46 -19.85 -17.90
CA PRO A 135 6.72 -21.18 -17.30
C PRO A 135 8.14 -21.70 -17.53
N ASP A 136 8.88 -21.11 -18.45
CA ASP A 136 10.21 -21.59 -18.85
C ASP A 136 11.35 -21.04 -17.99
N ALA A 137 11.27 -19.80 -17.50
CA ALA A 137 12.39 -19.17 -16.77
C ALA A 137 12.59 -19.72 -15.35
N GLU A 138 11.53 -20.08 -14.67
CA GLU A 138 11.61 -20.64 -13.31
C GLU A 138 12.08 -22.10 -13.32
N ASN A 139 11.61 -22.90 -14.28
CA ASN A 139 12.06 -24.26 -14.48
C ASN A 139 13.53 -24.31 -14.90
N GLU A 140 14.00 -23.39 -15.71
CA GLU A 140 15.39 -23.30 -16.13
C GLU A 140 16.31 -22.90 -14.97
N ALA A 141 15.91 -21.92 -14.15
CA ALA A 141 16.66 -21.51 -12.96
C ALA A 141 16.73 -22.63 -11.89
N VAL A 142 15.64 -23.34 -11.66
CA VAL A 142 15.59 -24.47 -10.71
C VAL A 142 16.42 -25.64 -11.25
N ALA A 143 16.38 -25.93 -12.54
CA ALA A 143 17.19 -26.96 -13.17
C ALA A 143 18.69 -26.61 -13.09
N ALA A 144 19.07 -25.37 -13.36
CA ALA A 144 20.45 -24.88 -13.25
C ALA A 144 20.97 -24.95 -11.80
N LEU A 145 20.14 -24.58 -10.82
CA LEU A 145 20.47 -24.70 -9.41
C LEU A 145 20.61 -26.16 -8.99
N GLY A 146 19.73 -27.03 -9.46
CA GLY A 146 19.79 -28.47 -9.22
C GLY A 146 21.07 -29.10 -9.78
N ALA A 147 21.48 -28.72 -10.99
CA ALA A 147 22.72 -29.15 -11.62
C ALA A 147 23.95 -28.66 -10.81
N TYR A 148 23.97 -27.39 -10.40
CA TYR A 148 25.05 -26.82 -9.59
C TYR A 148 25.22 -27.52 -8.23
N VAL A 149 24.10 -27.84 -7.54
CA VAL A 149 24.13 -28.56 -6.25
C VAL A 149 24.60 -30.00 -6.44
N HIS A 150 24.21 -30.65 -7.55
CA HIS A 150 24.64 -32.03 -7.85
C HIS A 150 26.15 -32.08 -8.16
N GLU A 151 26.67 -31.14 -8.95
CA GLU A 151 28.08 -31.04 -9.28
C GLU A 151 28.96 -30.82 -8.03
N ARG A 152 28.53 -29.99 -7.10
CA ARG A 152 29.22 -29.81 -5.82
C ARG A 152 29.26 -31.08 -4.96
N LYS A 153 28.17 -31.83 -4.90
CA LYS A 153 28.11 -33.09 -4.14
C LYS A 153 28.99 -34.17 -4.73
N THR A 154 29.14 -34.22 -6.06
CA THR A 154 29.98 -35.19 -6.74
C THR A 154 31.45 -34.78 -6.78
N GLY A 155 31.78 -33.48 -6.73
CA GLY A 155 33.15 -32.96 -6.69
C GLY A 155 33.80 -33.05 -5.32
N GLU A 156 33.08 -33.17 -4.23
CA GLU A 156 33.62 -33.24 -2.88
C GLU A 156 34.17 -34.61 -2.50
N GLY A 157 34.00 -35.63 -3.39
CA GLY A 157 34.57 -36.97 -3.24
C GLY A 157 35.97 -37.15 -3.86
N ALA A 158 36.56 -36.12 -4.46
CA ALA A 158 37.80 -36.25 -5.24
C ALA A 158 39.03 -35.58 -4.60
N VAL A 159 39.00 -35.19 -3.33
CA VAL A 159 40.19 -34.76 -2.59
C VAL A 159 40.61 -35.90 -1.65
N LYS A 160 41.58 -36.66 -2.12
CA LYS A 160 42.41 -37.55 -1.30
C LYS A 160 43.67 -36.81 -0.86
#